data_a17695df16a6077e6a38bde4c5bad83f
#
_entry.id   a17695df16a6077e6a38bde4c5bad83f
#
_cell.length_a   1.000
_cell.length_b   1.000
_cell.length_c   1.000
_cell.angle_alpha   90.00
_cell.angle_beta   90.00
_cell.angle_gamma   90.00
#
_symmetry.space_group_name_H-M   'P 1'
#
loop_
_entity.id
_entity.type
_entity.pdbx_description
1 polymer ?
#
loop_
_entity_poly.entity_id
_entity_poly.type
_entity_poly.pdbx_seq_one_letter_code
_entity_poly.pdbx_strand_id
1 'polypeptide(L)'
;IAAVKKAKAQGLKIPVVYNTSGYERVETLKNLEGIVDVYLPDFKYTDTTYAKRYSNAPDYFDVTKAALAEMVRQHPAPQFTDKQEAAVRGIEEGIMTGGVIVRHLMLPGLLKDTKAVIRYLYETYGDSIYISIMNQYTPMPFVENIPELNRKVTHREYDKAVDYAIGLGVVNGFIQEGGTAKESFIPEFSGEGLE
;
A
#
# COMPACT_ATOMS: atom_id res chain seq x y z
N ILE A 1 -12.71 -14.60 6.90
CA ILE A 1 -13.33 -13.84 8.01
C ILE A 1 -13.64 -14.79 9.18
N ALA A 2 -14.49 -15.82 9.02
CA ALA A 2 -14.89 -16.72 10.10
C ALA A 2 -13.70 -17.39 10.83
N ALA A 3 -12.70 -17.87 10.07
CA ALA A 3 -11.50 -18.47 10.62
C ALA A 3 -10.68 -17.49 11.48
N VAL A 4 -10.51 -16.25 11.01
CA VAL A 4 -9.79 -15.19 11.76
C VAL A 4 -10.54 -14.83 13.04
N LYS A 5 -11.86 -14.65 12.97
CA LYS A 5 -12.69 -14.41 14.17
C LYS A 5 -12.52 -15.54 15.21
N LYS A 6 -12.56 -16.80 14.75
CA LYS A 6 -12.35 -17.96 15.63
C LYS A 6 -10.95 -17.97 16.22
N ALA A 7 -9.92 -17.68 15.42
CA ALA A 7 -8.54 -17.63 15.91
C ALA A 7 -8.33 -16.51 16.95
N LYS A 8 -8.88 -15.31 16.71
CA LYS A 8 -8.85 -14.21 17.70
C LYS A 8 -9.57 -14.61 19.00
N ALA A 9 -10.74 -15.25 18.90
CA ALA A 9 -11.45 -15.77 20.09
C ALA A 9 -10.67 -16.87 20.84
N GLN A 10 -9.77 -17.58 20.16
CA GLN A 10 -8.87 -18.58 20.74
C GLN A 10 -7.51 -18.02 21.20
N GLY A 11 -7.33 -16.70 21.17
CA GLY A 11 -6.13 -16.05 21.71
C GLY A 11 -5.05 -15.69 20.66
N LEU A 12 -5.40 -15.57 19.37
CA LEU A 12 -4.49 -15.03 18.38
C LEU A 12 -4.10 -13.59 18.76
N LYS A 13 -2.80 -13.36 19.01
CA LYS A 13 -2.24 -12.07 19.45
C LYS A 13 -1.45 -11.33 18.37
N ILE A 14 -1.11 -12.02 17.26
CA ILE A 14 -0.42 -11.35 16.15
C ILE A 14 -1.41 -10.48 15.37
N PRO A 15 -0.99 -9.29 14.91
CA PRO A 15 -1.84 -8.43 14.11
C PRO A 15 -2.26 -9.10 12.80
N VAL A 16 -3.52 -8.91 12.44
CA VAL A 16 -4.08 -9.35 11.15
C VAL A 16 -3.93 -8.23 10.14
N VAL A 17 -3.10 -8.45 9.12
CA VAL A 17 -2.86 -7.48 8.05
C VAL A 17 -3.74 -7.82 6.85
N TYR A 18 -4.51 -6.85 6.37
CA TYR A 18 -5.30 -6.97 5.15
C TYR A 18 -4.62 -6.25 3.98
N ASN A 19 -3.96 -7.03 3.13
CA ASN A 19 -3.32 -6.56 1.91
C ASN A 19 -4.33 -6.55 0.77
N THR A 20 -4.51 -5.39 0.10
CA THR A 20 -5.53 -5.19 -0.92
C THR A 20 -5.06 -4.23 -2.01
N SER A 21 -5.66 -4.34 -3.19
CA SER A 21 -5.46 -3.39 -4.30
C SER A 21 -6.02 -1.99 -4.03
N GLY A 22 -6.71 -1.79 -2.90
CA GLY A 22 -7.42 -0.56 -2.56
C GLY A 22 -8.77 -0.40 -3.27
N TYR A 23 -9.05 -1.15 -4.31
CA TYR A 23 -10.28 -1.09 -5.09
C TYR A 23 -11.37 -1.96 -4.44
N GLU A 24 -11.86 -1.51 -3.26
CA GLU A 24 -12.74 -2.26 -2.38
C GLU A 24 -14.10 -1.58 -2.22
N ARG A 25 -15.13 -2.39 -1.98
CA ARG A 25 -16.44 -1.86 -1.58
C ARG A 25 -16.42 -1.48 -0.10
N VAL A 26 -16.94 -0.30 0.22
CA VAL A 26 -17.02 0.20 1.60
C VAL A 26 -17.77 -0.76 2.51
N GLU A 27 -18.84 -1.40 2.02
CA GLU A 27 -19.64 -2.39 2.77
C GLU A 27 -18.79 -3.62 3.14
N THR A 28 -17.90 -4.05 2.23
CA THR A 28 -16.96 -5.15 2.52
C THR A 28 -16.02 -4.77 3.66
N LEU A 29 -15.47 -3.56 3.61
CA LEU A 29 -14.57 -3.05 4.65
C LEU A 29 -15.25 -2.91 6.01
N LYS A 30 -16.50 -2.44 6.05
CA LYS A 30 -17.30 -2.38 7.28
C LYS A 30 -17.47 -3.76 7.94
N ASN A 31 -17.60 -4.83 7.12
CA ASN A 31 -17.68 -6.20 7.64
C ASN A 31 -16.34 -6.72 8.20
N LEU A 32 -15.23 -6.02 7.93
CA LEU A 32 -13.89 -6.34 8.44
C LEU A 32 -13.54 -5.58 9.73
N GLU A 33 -14.37 -4.64 10.16
CA GLU A 33 -14.17 -3.88 11.39
C GLU A 33 -14.01 -4.81 12.61
N GLY A 34 -12.97 -4.56 13.42
CA GLY A 34 -12.60 -5.40 14.56
C GLY A 34 -11.98 -6.77 14.21
N ILE A 35 -11.81 -7.07 12.91
CA ILE A 35 -11.14 -8.30 12.44
C ILE A 35 -9.75 -8.00 11.92
N VAL A 36 -9.63 -6.97 11.09
CA VAL A 36 -8.37 -6.47 10.55
C VAL A 36 -7.75 -5.48 11.52
N ASP A 37 -6.48 -5.62 11.78
CA ASP A 37 -5.73 -4.73 12.66
C ASP A 37 -4.93 -3.70 11.84
N VAL A 38 -4.35 -4.12 10.72
CA VAL A 38 -3.60 -3.23 9.83
C VAL A 38 -4.11 -3.37 8.39
N TYR A 39 -4.53 -2.26 7.80
CA TYR A 39 -4.83 -2.19 6.38
C TYR A 39 -3.59 -1.84 5.58
N LEU A 40 -3.37 -2.56 4.48
CA LEU A 40 -2.24 -2.37 3.56
C LEU A 40 -2.75 -2.20 2.12
N PRO A 41 -3.51 -1.10 1.83
CA PRO A 41 -4.05 -0.86 0.50
C PRO A 41 -3.01 -0.30 -0.46
N ASP A 42 -3.12 -0.67 -1.74
CA ASP A 42 -2.49 0.06 -2.83
C ASP A 42 -3.30 1.31 -3.17
N PHE A 43 -2.61 2.40 -3.49
CA PHE A 43 -3.21 3.59 -4.10
C PHE A 43 -2.43 3.91 -5.37
N LYS A 44 -2.97 3.49 -6.53
CA LYS A 44 -2.18 3.40 -7.78
C LYS A 44 -2.25 4.66 -8.63
N TYR A 45 -3.42 5.28 -8.75
CA TYR A 45 -3.68 6.39 -9.67
C TYR A 45 -4.58 7.45 -9.06
N THR A 46 -4.37 8.71 -9.45
CA THR A 46 -5.35 9.78 -9.33
C THR A 46 -5.97 10.11 -10.69
N ASP A 47 -5.26 9.85 -11.79
CA ASP A 47 -5.71 10.14 -13.15
C ASP A 47 -6.53 8.97 -13.73
N THR A 48 -7.78 9.28 -14.06
CA THR A 48 -8.73 8.34 -14.68
C THR A 48 -8.21 7.76 -15.99
N THR A 49 -7.42 8.51 -16.74
CA THR A 49 -6.86 8.06 -18.03
C THR A 49 -5.91 6.89 -17.81
N TYR A 50 -5.00 7.00 -16.83
CA TYR A 50 -4.07 5.93 -16.48
C TYR A 50 -4.79 4.75 -15.84
N ALA A 51 -5.73 5.01 -14.94
CA ALA A 51 -6.52 3.97 -14.29
C ALA A 51 -7.30 3.13 -15.31
N LYS A 52 -7.95 3.78 -16.29
CA LYS A 52 -8.63 3.11 -17.39
C LYS A 52 -7.66 2.34 -18.28
N ARG A 53 -6.54 2.98 -18.68
CA ARG A 53 -5.59 2.41 -19.65
C ARG A 53 -4.85 1.19 -19.10
N TYR A 54 -4.38 1.25 -17.84
CA TYR A 54 -3.51 0.22 -17.29
C TYR A 54 -4.20 -0.78 -16.37
N SER A 55 -5.38 -0.46 -15.87
CA SER A 55 -6.13 -1.32 -14.94
C SER A 55 -7.58 -1.54 -15.34
N ASN A 56 -8.04 -0.97 -16.45
CA ASN A 56 -9.44 -1.01 -16.91
C ASN A 56 -10.45 -0.61 -15.80
N ALA A 57 -10.07 0.32 -14.92
CA ALA A 57 -10.83 0.79 -13.77
C ALA A 57 -10.96 2.32 -13.81
N PRO A 58 -11.84 2.89 -14.67
CA PRO A 58 -11.93 4.34 -14.84
C PRO A 58 -12.37 5.10 -13.58
N ASP A 59 -13.02 4.45 -12.67
CA ASP A 59 -13.51 4.95 -11.37
C ASP A 59 -12.57 4.62 -10.20
N TYR A 60 -11.32 4.13 -10.50
CA TYR A 60 -10.36 3.67 -9.49
C TYR A 60 -10.16 4.70 -8.38
N PHE A 61 -9.93 5.97 -8.74
CA PHE A 61 -9.65 7.02 -7.77
C PHE A 61 -10.82 7.21 -6.79
N ASP A 62 -12.05 7.28 -7.29
CA ASP A 62 -13.23 7.52 -6.44
C ASP A 62 -13.52 6.32 -5.53
N VAL A 63 -13.40 5.10 -6.07
CA VAL A 63 -13.61 3.86 -5.29
C VAL A 63 -12.54 3.72 -4.21
N THR A 64 -11.25 3.87 -4.58
CA THR A 64 -10.14 3.74 -3.64
C THR A 64 -10.16 4.83 -2.57
N LYS A 65 -10.56 6.05 -2.94
CA LYS A 65 -10.76 7.16 -2.01
C LYS A 65 -11.80 6.84 -0.94
N ALA A 66 -12.95 6.29 -1.35
CA ALA A 66 -14.01 5.90 -0.42
C ALA A 66 -13.57 4.71 0.48
N ALA A 67 -12.89 3.74 -0.12
CA ALA A 67 -12.34 2.60 0.61
C ALA A 67 -11.30 3.02 1.65
N LEU A 68 -10.36 3.88 1.27
CA LEU A 68 -9.32 4.39 2.18
C LEU A 68 -9.92 5.22 3.33
N ALA A 69 -10.92 6.05 3.05
CA ALA A 69 -11.62 6.80 4.08
C ALA A 69 -12.27 5.87 5.13
N GLU A 70 -12.85 4.76 4.70
CA GLU A 70 -13.40 3.76 5.62
C GLU A 70 -12.31 3.05 6.43
N MET A 71 -11.17 2.68 5.80
CA MET A 71 -10.04 2.07 6.50
C MET A 71 -9.46 3.00 7.59
N VAL A 72 -9.31 4.29 7.27
CA VAL A 72 -8.84 5.31 8.23
C VAL A 72 -9.90 5.60 9.30
N ARG A 73 -11.20 5.55 8.98
CA ARG A 73 -12.25 5.63 9.99
C ARG A 73 -12.11 4.52 11.04
N GLN A 74 -11.77 3.29 10.62
CA GLN A 74 -11.58 2.15 11.54
C GLN A 74 -10.27 2.27 12.34
N HIS A 75 -9.22 2.82 11.73
CA HIS A 75 -7.91 3.01 12.35
C HIS A 75 -7.40 4.45 12.14
N PRO A 76 -7.87 5.42 12.94
CA PRO A 76 -7.61 6.85 12.71
C PRO A 76 -6.16 7.28 13.00
N ALA A 77 -5.39 6.42 13.66
CA ALA A 77 -3.97 6.67 13.93
C ALA A 77 -3.20 5.35 14.01
N PRO A 78 -1.91 5.36 13.63
CA PRO A 78 -1.03 4.21 13.80
C PRO A 78 -0.86 3.84 15.28
N GLN A 79 -0.93 2.55 15.58
CA GLN A 79 -0.70 1.98 16.91
C GLN A 79 0.43 0.97 16.85
N PHE A 80 1.26 0.96 17.89
CA PHE A 80 2.42 0.07 17.98
C PHE A 80 2.43 -0.63 19.34
N THR A 81 3.09 -1.80 19.40
CA THR A 81 3.41 -2.46 20.68
C THR A 81 4.30 -1.55 21.51
N ASP A 82 4.22 -1.70 22.82
CA ASP A 82 5.19 -1.09 23.72
C ASP A 82 6.61 -1.56 23.39
N LYS A 83 7.59 -0.64 23.53
CA LYS A 83 9.01 -0.93 23.22
C LYS A 83 9.57 -2.06 24.08
N GLN A 84 9.11 -2.18 25.35
CA GLN A 84 9.54 -3.26 26.25
C GLN A 84 9.00 -4.61 25.77
N GLU A 85 7.75 -4.68 25.32
CA GLU A 85 7.18 -5.90 24.73
C GLU A 85 7.87 -6.28 23.41
N ALA A 86 8.22 -5.31 22.59
CA ALA A 86 8.98 -5.53 21.34
C ALA A 86 10.38 -6.08 21.67
N ALA A 87 11.09 -5.51 22.64
CA ALA A 87 12.42 -5.97 23.08
C ALA A 87 12.41 -7.41 23.60
N VAL A 88 11.37 -7.82 24.33
CA VAL A 88 11.21 -9.22 24.79
C VAL A 88 11.12 -10.19 23.60
N ARG A 89 10.62 -9.72 22.45
CA ARG A 89 10.52 -10.49 21.19
C ARG A 89 11.77 -10.37 20.31
N GLY A 90 12.81 -9.66 20.76
CA GLY A 90 14.04 -9.42 19.98
C GLY A 90 13.87 -8.43 18.84
N ILE A 91 12.90 -7.51 18.95
CA ILE A 91 12.57 -6.50 17.93
C ILE A 91 13.01 -5.14 18.48
N GLU A 92 13.81 -4.40 17.71
CA GLU A 92 14.35 -3.10 18.12
C GLU A 92 13.29 -1.99 18.12
N GLU A 93 12.29 -2.09 17.24
CA GLU A 93 11.18 -1.15 17.11
C GLU A 93 9.84 -1.82 17.41
N GLY A 94 8.83 -1.03 17.78
CA GLY A 94 7.48 -1.54 18.04
C GLY A 94 6.83 -2.14 16.78
N ILE A 95 6.10 -3.25 16.95
CA ILE A 95 5.28 -3.84 15.88
C ILE A 95 4.01 -3.00 15.74
N MET A 96 3.65 -2.63 14.52
CA MET A 96 2.36 -2.00 14.28
C MET A 96 1.22 -2.97 14.61
N THR A 97 0.36 -2.56 15.53
CA THR A 97 -0.80 -3.34 16.02
C THR A 97 -2.13 -2.82 15.52
N GLY A 98 -2.14 -1.62 14.91
CA GLY A 98 -3.30 -1.03 14.28
C GLY A 98 -2.88 0.13 13.38
N GLY A 99 -3.59 0.35 12.28
CA GLY A 99 -3.32 1.47 11.40
C GLY A 99 -3.51 1.18 9.92
N VAL A 100 -3.11 2.15 9.11
CA VAL A 100 -3.18 2.07 7.65
C VAL A 100 -1.82 2.42 7.04
N ILE A 101 -1.29 1.53 6.22
CA ILE A 101 -0.07 1.75 5.43
C ILE A 101 -0.47 1.76 3.96
N VAL A 102 -0.53 2.92 3.35
CA VAL A 102 -0.88 3.05 1.93
C VAL A 102 0.36 2.84 1.08
N ARG A 103 0.30 1.89 0.15
CA ARG A 103 1.38 1.60 -0.79
C ARG A 103 1.12 2.27 -2.13
N HIS A 104 2.10 2.97 -2.64
CA HIS A 104 2.10 3.52 -3.98
C HIS A 104 3.26 2.92 -4.78
N LEU A 105 2.93 2.00 -5.70
CA LEU A 105 3.89 1.48 -6.67
C LEU A 105 4.01 2.48 -7.81
N MET A 106 5.18 3.11 -7.92
CA MET A 106 5.47 4.01 -9.03
C MET A 106 5.50 3.25 -10.35
N LEU A 107 4.87 3.83 -11.36
CA LEU A 107 5.00 3.38 -12.74
C LEU A 107 5.94 4.32 -13.51
N PRO A 108 6.75 3.77 -14.44
CA PRO A 108 7.69 4.58 -15.20
C PRO A 108 6.95 5.61 -16.07
N GLY A 109 7.46 6.84 -16.09
CA GLY A 109 6.86 7.96 -16.83
C GLY A 109 5.70 8.67 -16.12
N LEU A 110 5.16 8.12 -15.02
CA LEU A 110 3.99 8.66 -14.32
C LEU A 110 4.33 9.53 -13.10
N LEU A 111 5.50 10.13 -13.05
CA LEU A 111 5.94 10.95 -11.91
C LEU A 111 4.93 12.06 -11.53
N LYS A 112 4.21 12.62 -12.51
CA LYS A 112 3.20 13.66 -12.24
C LYS A 112 2.03 13.08 -11.44
N ASP A 113 1.53 11.92 -11.81
CA ASP A 113 0.44 11.24 -11.10
C ASP A 113 0.91 10.72 -9.73
N THR A 114 2.13 10.15 -9.66
CA THR A 114 2.77 9.80 -8.38
C THR A 114 2.77 10.96 -7.40
N LYS A 115 3.18 12.15 -7.84
CA LYS A 115 3.15 13.36 -7.00
C LYS A 115 1.73 13.76 -6.60
N ALA A 116 0.74 13.57 -7.48
CA ALA A 116 -0.66 13.83 -7.18
C ALA A 116 -1.20 12.84 -6.13
N VAL A 117 -0.84 11.56 -6.24
CA VAL A 117 -1.15 10.53 -5.22
C VAL A 117 -0.57 10.93 -3.86
N ILE A 118 0.74 11.20 -3.79
CA ILE A 118 1.43 11.56 -2.53
C ILE A 118 0.78 12.79 -1.91
N ARG A 119 0.53 13.83 -2.72
CA ARG A 119 -0.13 15.06 -2.25
C ARG A 119 -1.52 14.76 -1.69
N TYR A 120 -2.36 14.03 -2.44
CA TYR A 120 -3.71 13.69 -1.99
C TYR A 120 -3.68 12.95 -0.64
N LEU A 121 -2.81 11.95 -0.52
CA LEU A 121 -2.70 11.15 0.71
C LEU A 121 -2.28 12.03 1.90
N TYR A 122 -1.24 12.84 1.72
CA TYR A 122 -0.71 13.68 2.79
C TYR A 122 -1.67 14.83 3.16
N GLU A 123 -2.22 15.57 2.19
CA GLU A 123 -3.15 16.67 2.46
C GLU A 123 -4.46 16.18 3.09
N THR A 124 -4.87 14.92 2.82
CA THR A 124 -6.12 14.37 3.35
C THR A 124 -5.95 13.71 4.72
N TYR A 125 -4.85 12.99 4.93
CA TYR A 125 -4.70 12.13 6.11
C TYR A 125 -3.50 12.48 6.99
N GLY A 126 -2.51 13.23 6.48
CA GLY A 126 -1.32 13.62 7.24
C GLY A 126 -0.65 12.42 7.89
N ASP A 127 -0.41 12.51 9.19
CA ASP A 127 0.26 11.50 9.99
C ASP A 127 -0.68 10.38 10.48
N SER A 128 -1.96 10.38 10.09
CA SER A 128 -2.90 9.30 10.41
C SER A 128 -2.61 8.01 9.65
N ILE A 129 -1.80 8.09 8.60
CA ILE A 129 -1.40 6.94 7.78
C ILE A 129 0.11 6.91 7.57
N TYR A 130 0.63 5.74 7.19
CA TYR A 130 1.95 5.62 6.59
C TYR A 130 1.84 5.60 5.07
N ILE A 131 2.80 6.24 4.37
CA ILE A 131 2.88 6.24 2.91
C ILE A 131 4.14 5.47 2.49
N SER A 132 3.96 4.36 1.77
CA SER A 132 5.06 3.57 1.22
C SER A 132 5.22 3.85 -0.27
N ILE A 133 6.33 4.49 -0.65
CA ILE A 133 6.66 4.79 -2.04
C ILE A 133 7.58 3.68 -2.57
N MET A 134 7.08 2.90 -3.55
CA MET A 134 7.77 1.72 -4.05
C MET A 134 8.24 1.91 -5.48
N ASN A 135 9.49 1.52 -5.78
CA ASN A 135 10.10 1.57 -7.11
C ASN A 135 10.31 0.18 -7.74
N GLN A 136 9.74 -0.85 -7.14
CA GLN A 136 9.97 -2.25 -7.55
C GLN A 136 9.15 -2.70 -8.78
N TYR A 137 8.65 -1.74 -9.59
CA TYR A 137 7.97 -2.09 -10.83
C TYR A 137 8.90 -2.85 -11.78
N THR A 138 8.46 -4.02 -12.21
CA THR A 138 9.13 -4.84 -13.23
C THR A 138 8.19 -5.00 -14.43
N PRO A 139 8.63 -4.65 -15.64
CA PRO A 139 7.81 -4.84 -16.84
C PRO A 139 7.57 -6.34 -17.07
N MET A 140 6.31 -6.69 -17.30
CA MET A 140 5.89 -8.07 -17.60
C MET A 140 5.67 -8.22 -19.12
N PRO A 141 5.69 -9.44 -19.69
CA PRO A 141 5.55 -9.65 -21.13
C PRO A 141 4.31 -9.00 -21.76
N PHE A 142 3.20 -8.89 -21.02
CA PHE A 142 1.97 -8.28 -21.54
C PHE A 142 2.06 -6.75 -21.74
N VAL A 143 3.11 -6.09 -21.24
CA VAL A 143 3.33 -4.65 -21.46
C VAL A 143 4.33 -4.35 -22.56
N GLU A 144 4.83 -5.34 -23.32
CA GLU A 144 5.78 -5.15 -24.42
C GLU A 144 5.31 -4.12 -25.45
N ASN A 145 3.99 -4.08 -25.70
CA ASN A 145 3.38 -3.14 -26.63
C ASN A 145 2.98 -1.80 -26.00
N ILE A 146 3.41 -1.55 -24.76
CA ILE A 146 3.18 -0.30 -24.02
C ILE A 146 4.56 0.30 -23.68
N PRO A 147 5.18 1.06 -24.61
CA PRO A 147 6.59 1.48 -24.49
C PRO A 147 6.92 2.20 -23.17
N GLU A 148 5.99 3.01 -22.67
CA GLU A 148 6.16 3.71 -21.42
C GLU A 148 6.21 2.80 -20.19
N LEU A 149 5.57 1.62 -20.23
CA LEU A 149 5.60 0.62 -19.15
C LEU A 149 6.64 -0.49 -19.39
N ASN A 150 7.17 -0.61 -20.62
CA ASN A 150 8.18 -1.64 -20.93
C ASN A 150 9.60 -1.21 -20.51
N ARG A 151 9.72 -0.64 -19.32
CA ARG A 151 10.97 -0.28 -18.66
C ARG A 151 10.77 -0.17 -17.16
N LYS A 152 11.83 -0.23 -16.39
CA LYS A 152 11.80 0.04 -14.94
C LYS A 152 11.69 1.55 -14.67
N VAL A 153 11.25 1.89 -13.46
CA VAL A 153 11.37 3.24 -12.92
C VAL A 153 12.84 3.59 -12.78
N THR A 154 13.23 4.78 -13.23
CA THR A 154 14.62 5.24 -13.08
C THR A 154 14.86 5.79 -11.67
N HIS A 155 16.11 5.70 -11.17
CA HIS A 155 16.50 6.34 -9.90
C HIS A 155 16.08 7.81 -9.84
N ARG A 156 16.31 8.55 -10.93
CA ARG A 156 15.93 9.97 -11.01
C ARG A 156 14.43 10.22 -10.88
N GLU A 157 13.58 9.32 -11.38
CA GLU A 157 12.11 9.42 -11.21
C GLU A 157 11.75 9.16 -9.75
N TYR A 158 12.37 8.14 -9.15
CA TYR A 158 12.13 7.76 -7.76
C TYR A 158 12.59 8.86 -6.80
N ASP A 159 13.83 9.33 -6.92
CA ASP A 159 14.38 10.40 -6.09
C ASP A 159 13.50 11.65 -6.12
N LYS A 160 13.01 12.05 -7.31
CA LYS A 160 12.10 13.18 -7.44
C LYS A 160 10.74 12.98 -6.76
N ALA A 161 10.28 11.74 -6.60
CA ALA A 161 9.06 11.44 -5.85
C ALA A 161 9.31 11.49 -4.36
N VAL A 162 10.44 10.94 -3.90
CA VAL A 162 10.87 10.98 -2.49
C VAL A 162 11.14 12.41 -2.05
N ASP A 163 11.91 13.19 -2.82
CA ASP A 163 12.18 14.60 -2.55
C ASP A 163 10.87 15.41 -2.44
N TYR A 164 9.91 15.08 -3.30
CA TYR A 164 8.60 15.74 -3.26
C TYR A 164 7.83 15.40 -1.99
N ALA A 165 7.84 14.14 -1.55
CA ALA A 165 7.20 13.71 -0.31
C ALA A 165 7.83 14.39 0.91
N ILE A 166 9.17 14.44 0.96
CA ILE A 166 9.92 15.15 2.01
C ILE A 166 9.59 16.65 2.00
N GLY A 167 9.56 17.26 0.81
CA GLY A 167 9.22 18.68 0.65
C GLY A 167 7.79 19.05 1.05
N LEU A 168 6.85 18.08 1.01
CA LEU A 168 5.50 18.23 1.54
C LEU A 168 5.45 18.11 3.08
N GLY A 169 6.46 17.51 3.71
CA GLY A 169 6.50 17.25 5.14
C GLY A 169 6.05 15.86 5.56
N VAL A 170 6.05 14.87 4.64
CA VAL A 170 5.73 13.48 4.98
C VAL A 170 6.79 12.95 5.93
N VAL A 171 6.41 12.60 7.15
CA VAL A 171 7.29 11.97 8.16
C VAL A 171 7.00 10.48 8.33
N ASN A 172 5.73 10.06 8.23
CA ASN A 172 5.32 8.66 8.27
C ASN A 172 5.47 8.04 6.87
N GLY A 173 6.71 7.78 6.45
CA GLY A 173 7.01 7.29 5.11
C GLY A 173 7.96 6.10 5.11
N PHE A 174 7.68 5.12 4.23
CA PHE A 174 8.63 4.07 3.86
C PHE A 174 9.16 4.36 2.46
N ILE A 175 10.48 4.42 2.33
CA ILE A 175 11.18 4.53 1.07
C ILE A 175 12.03 3.28 0.84
N GLN A 176 12.22 2.92 -0.42
CA GLN A 176 13.07 1.78 -0.78
C GLN A 176 14.46 2.30 -1.16
N GLU A 177 15.46 1.99 -0.37
CA GLU A 177 16.86 2.23 -0.73
C GLU A 177 17.31 1.23 -1.80
N GLY A 178 18.17 1.70 -2.72
CA GLY A 178 18.50 1.05 -3.99
C GLY A 178 18.81 -0.45 -3.93
N GLY A 179 18.33 -1.19 -4.91
CA GLY A 179 18.59 -2.61 -5.16
C GLY A 179 17.49 -3.59 -4.75
N THR A 180 16.37 -3.14 -4.21
CA THR A 180 15.25 -3.99 -3.78
C THR A 180 14.36 -4.51 -4.93
N ALA A 181 14.51 -3.98 -6.13
CA ALA A 181 13.77 -4.45 -7.31
C ALA A 181 14.41 -5.72 -7.90
N LYS A 182 14.42 -6.83 -7.15
CA LYS A 182 14.79 -8.15 -7.66
C LYS A 182 13.55 -8.91 -8.08
N GLU A 183 13.61 -9.60 -9.22
CA GLU A 183 12.51 -10.46 -9.75
C GLU A 183 11.98 -11.49 -8.76
N SER A 184 12.78 -11.85 -7.75
CA SER A 184 12.43 -12.82 -6.71
C SER A 184 11.24 -12.44 -5.81
N PHE A 185 10.72 -11.20 -5.90
CA PHE A 185 9.52 -10.76 -5.17
C PHE A 185 8.21 -10.95 -5.95
N ILE A 186 8.28 -11.39 -7.20
CA ILE A 186 7.11 -11.72 -8.00
C ILE A 186 6.98 -13.25 -7.98
N PRO A 187 6.01 -13.83 -7.24
CA PRO A 187 5.78 -15.26 -7.29
C PRO A 187 5.30 -15.65 -8.69
N GLU A 188 5.84 -16.72 -9.24
CA GLU A 188 5.24 -17.36 -10.42
C GLU A 188 3.86 -17.88 -10.01
N PHE A 189 2.82 -17.33 -10.60
CA PHE A 189 1.45 -17.83 -10.43
C PHE A 189 1.27 -19.05 -11.35
N SER A 190 1.94 -20.14 -11.02
CA SER A 190 1.84 -21.41 -11.77
C SER A 190 0.54 -22.18 -11.49
N GLY A 191 -0.22 -21.77 -10.47
CA GLY A 191 -1.41 -22.52 -10.03
C GLY A 191 -1.09 -23.80 -9.25
N GLU A 192 0.18 -24.12 -8.99
CA GLU A 192 0.58 -25.25 -8.16
C GLU A 192 0.08 -25.05 -6.72
N GLY A 193 -0.67 -26.03 -6.21
CA GLY A 193 -1.22 -26.01 -4.85
C GLY A 193 -2.68 -25.57 -4.75
N LEU A 194 -3.40 -25.46 -5.86
CA LEU A 194 -4.86 -25.23 -5.91
C LEU A 194 -5.65 -26.51 -6.24
N GLU A 195 -5.18 -27.69 -5.78
CA GLU A 195 -5.98 -28.91 -5.81
C GLU A 195 -6.91 -29.03 -4.59
#